data_d5ecbf3a97d9b8c094638146249b13da
#
_entry.id   d5ecbf3a97d9b8c094638146249b13da
#
_cell.length_a   1.000
_cell.length_b   1.000
_cell.length_c   1.000
_cell.angle_alpha   90.00
_cell.angle_beta   90.00
_cell.angle_gamma   90.00
#
_symmetry.space_group_name_H-M   'P 1'
#
loop_
_entity.id
_entity.type
_entity.pdbx_description
1 polymer ?
#
loop_
_entity_poly.entity_id
_entity_poly.type
_entity_poly.pdbx_seq_one_letter_code
_entity_poly.pdbx_strand_id
1 'polypeptide(L)'
;MKRLSNKLIDFFDYYFYKATKTMIFDKEIDVKMFGGRCVLCLLLYLLVGFILWPLLGLFADILSDKHIEIILPALTILLLLFTHKRYSDITLYNKLQKRYNNEHKPVIKGLLVLIFTAIIATIHLLLMKYCFIVPHHRFSAI
;
A
#
# COMPACT_ATOMS: atom_id res chain seq x y z
N MET A 1 13.87 -18.09 -7.87
CA MET A 1 12.64 -17.30 -7.89
C MET A 1 11.61 -17.66 -6.82
N LYS A 2 11.22 -18.93 -6.61
CA LYS A 2 10.21 -19.33 -5.56
C LYS A 2 10.52 -18.83 -4.14
N ARG A 3 11.80 -18.79 -3.74
CA ARG A 3 12.23 -18.39 -2.38
C ARG A 3 12.04 -16.89 -2.10
N LEU A 4 12.19 -16.04 -3.13
CA LEU A 4 11.96 -14.58 -3.00
C LEU A 4 10.46 -14.27 -2.95
N SER A 5 9.66 -14.93 -3.78
CA SER A 5 8.21 -14.82 -3.79
C SER A 5 7.59 -15.18 -2.44
N ASN A 6 8.07 -16.25 -1.79
CA ASN A 6 7.56 -16.66 -0.48
C ASN A 6 7.89 -15.63 0.62
N LYS A 7 9.09 -15.03 0.60
CA LYS A 7 9.46 -13.98 1.56
C LYS A 7 8.63 -12.71 1.40
N LEU A 8 8.32 -12.35 0.16
CA LEU A 8 7.47 -11.19 -0.13
C LEU A 8 6.03 -11.42 0.34
N ILE A 9 5.50 -12.61 0.11
CA ILE A 9 4.18 -13.02 0.61
C ILE A 9 4.15 -13.00 2.13
N ASP A 10 5.17 -13.56 2.80
CA ASP A 10 5.28 -13.55 4.26
C ASP A 10 5.35 -12.13 4.82
N PHE A 11 6.00 -11.19 4.12
CA PHE A 11 6.03 -9.79 4.50
C PHE A 11 4.65 -9.14 4.44
N PHE A 12 3.90 -9.33 3.34
CA PHE A 12 2.55 -8.77 3.21
C PHE A 12 1.55 -9.42 4.17
N ASP A 13 1.65 -10.71 4.41
CA ASP A 13 0.84 -11.42 5.39
C ASP A 13 1.10 -10.90 6.81
N TYR A 14 2.36 -10.68 7.16
CA TYR A 14 2.74 -10.07 8.43
C TYR A 14 2.22 -8.64 8.55
N TYR A 15 2.40 -7.84 7.51
CA TYR A 15 1.96 -6.45 7.46
C TYR A 15 0.43 -6.34 7.62
N PHE A 16 -0.34 -7.13 6.87
CA PHE A 16 -1.78 -7.20 7.00
C PHE A 16 -2.22 -7.56 8.43
N TYR A 17 -1.63 -8.60 9.00
CA TYR A 17 -1.93 -9.01 10.37
C TYR A 17 -1.68 -7.90 11.38
N LYS A 18 -0.56 -7.20 11.28
CA LYS A 18 -0.23 -6.10 12.18
C LYS A 18 -1.16 -4.89 11.99
N ALA A 19 -1.43 -4.50 10.76
CA ALA A 19 -2.38 -3.44 10.45
C ALA A 19 -3.78 -3.74 11.02
N THR A 20 -4.25 -4.98 10.85
CA THR A 20 -5.53 -5.44 11.43
C THR A 20 -5.53 -5.36 12.95
N LYS A 21 -4.43 -5.73 13.60
CA LYS A 21 -4.32 -5.74 15.07
C LYS A 21 -4.21 -4.34 15.68
N THR A 22 -3.73 -3.34 14.93
CA THR A 22 -3.66 -1.93 15.39
C THR A 22 -5.00 -1.22 15.33
N MET A 23 -6.03 -1.78 14.68
CA MET A 23 -7.39 -1.26 14.71
C MET A 23 -8.07 -1.54 16.06
N ILE A 24 -7.61 -0.81 17.09
CA ILE A 24 -7.97 -1.06 18.51
C ILE A 24 -9.41 -0.63 18.79
N PHE A 25 -9.93 0.33 18.02
CA PHE A 25 -11.23 0.96 18.29
C PHE A 25 -12.45 0.12 17.89
N ASP A 26 -12.25 -0.91 17.06
CA ASP A 26 -13.32 -1.78 16.63
C ASP A 26 -13.33 -3.10 17.39
N LYS A 27 -14.53 -3.55 17.79
CA LYS A 27 -14.73 -4.85 18.44
C LYS A 27 -14.93 -5.96 17.41
N GLU A 28 -15.51 -5.64 16.26
CA GLU A 28 -15.84 -6.61 15.21
C GLU A 28 -14.63 -6.98 14.38
N ILE A 29 -14.39 -8.29 14.22
CA ILE A 29 -13.24 -8.81 13.49
C ILE A 29 -13.28 -8.44 12.01
N ASP A 30 -14.47 -8.40 11.41
CA ASP A 30 -14.63 -8.06 9.98
C ASP A 30 -14.25 -6.62 9.68
N VAL A 31 -14.59 -5.68 10.58
CA VAL A 31 -14.22 -4.26 10.46
C VAL A 31 -12.70 -4.10 10.60
N LYS A 32 -12.08 -4.81 11.56
CA LYS A 32 -10.61 -4.83 11.70
C LYS A 32 -9.92 -5.37 10.46
N MET A 33 -10.43 -6.47 9.90
CA MET A 33 -9.87 -7.06 8.68
C MET A 33 -10.05 -6.13 7.48
N PHE A 34 -11.18 -5.43 7.38
CA PHE A 34 -11.39 -4.40 6.37
C PHE A 34 -10.36 -3.28 6.50
N GLY A 35 -10.17 -2.71 7.69
CA GLY A 35 -9.16 -1.70 7.95
C GLY A 35 -7.74 -2.16 7.61
N GLY A 36 -7.39 -3.40 8.00
CA GLY A 36 -6.10 -4.01 7.65
C GLY A 36 -5.88 -4.13 6.14
N ARG A 37 -6.93 -4.47 5.37
CA ARG A 37 -6.90 -4.51 3.89
C ARG A 37 -6.70 -3.13 3.29
N CYS A 38 -7.38 -2.11 3.82
CA CYS A 38 -7.21 -0.72 3.35
C CYS A 38 -5.78 -0.23 3.57
N VAL A 39 -5.19 -0.47 4.73
CA VAL A 39 -3.79 -0.09 5.03
C VAL A 39 -2.81 -0.85 4.13
N LEU A 40 -3.04 -2.14 3.90
CA LEU A 40 -2.21 -2.93 2.98
C LEU A 40 -2.36 -2.45 1.52
N CYS A 41 -3.59 -2.14 1.08
CA CYS A 41 -3.85 -1.59 -0.25
C CYS A 41 -3.11 -0.26 -0.44
N LEU A 42 -3.15 0.62 0.56
CA LEU A 42 -2.40 1.88 0.55
C LEU A 42 -0.90 1.63 0.41
N LEU A 43 -0.33 0.71 1.19
CA LEU A 43 1.09 0.36 1.06
C LEU A 43 1.43 -0.13 -0.36
N LEU A 44 0.63 -1.04 -0.91
CA LEU A 44 0.84 -1.56 -2.26
C LEU A 44 0.74 -0.46 -3.32
N TYR A 45 -0.25 0.44 -3.19
CA TYR A 45 -0.40 1.60 -4.06
C TYR A 45 0.84 2.50 -4.03
N LEU A 46 1.35 2.80 -2.83
CA LEU A 46 2.55 3.60 -2.65
C LEU A 46 3.79 2.91 -3.26
N LEU A 47 3.95 1.60 -3.05
CA LEU A 47 5.07 0.83 -3.62
C LEU A 47 5.02 0.79 -5.15
N VAL A 48 3.84 0.58 -5.74
CA VAL A 48 3.66 0.63 -7.20
C VAL A 48 3.92 2.04 -7.72
N GLY A 49 3.52 3.06 -6.99
CA GLY A 49 3.74 4.46 -7.33
C GLY A 49 5.22 4.84 -7.44
N PHE A 50 6.12 4.25 -6.65
CA PHE A 50 7.56 4.47 -6.80
C PHE A 50 8.08 4.10 -8.20
N ILE A 51 7.44 3.15 -8.87
CA ILE A 51 7.80 2.76 -10.23
C ILE A 51 6.97 3.55 -11.25
N LEU A 52 5.67 3.71 -10.96
CA LEU A 52 4.72 4.30 -11.88
C LEU A 52 4.99 5.80 -12.12
N TRP A 53 5.27 6.59 -11.08
CA TRP A 53 5.47 8.04 -11.22
C TRP A 53 6.66 8.41 -12.09
N PRO A 54 7.86 7.83 -11.93
CA PRO A 54 8.97 8.08 -12.86
C PRO A 54 8.64 7.67 -14.30
N LEU A 55 7.94 6.53 -14.48
CA LEU A 55 7.53 6.10 -15.82
C LEU A 55 6.53 7.07 -16.45
N LEU A 56 5.50 7.49 -15.73
CA LEU A 56 4.55 8.49 -16.22
C LEU A 56 5.23 9.83 -16.52
N GLY A 57 6.22 10.22 -15.71
CA GLY A 57 7.02 11.41 -15.97
C GLY A 57 7.85 11.34 -17.27
N LEU A 58 8.40 10.17 -17.61
CA LEU A 58 9.11 9.94 -18.87
C LEU A 58 8.19 10.01 -20.09
N PHE A 59 6.91 9.67 -19.93
CA PHE A 59 5.91 9.70 -21.00
C PHE A 59 4.93 10.87 -20.90
N ALA A 60 5.25 11.88 -20.07
CA ALA A 60 4.38 13.03 -19.82
C ALA A 60 3.97 13.78 -21.11
N ASP A 61 4.87 13.85 -22.09
CA ASP A 61 4.63 14.51 -23.38
C ASP A 61 3.62 13.73 -24.27
N ILE A 62 3.43 12.43 -24.00
CA ILE A 62 2.57 11.54 -24.80
C ILE A 62 1.25 11.27 -24.07
N LEU A 63 1.27 11.25 -22.75
CA LEU A 63 0.12 10.97 -21.90
C LEU A 63 -0.64 12.27 -21.60
N SER A 64 -1.88 12.36 -22.09
CA SER A 64 -2.78 13.44 -21.64
C SER A 64 -3.22 13.24 -20.20
N ASP A 65 -3.59 14.32 -19.51
CA ASP A 65 -4.12 14.30 -18.14
C ASP A 65 -5.29 13.31 -17.97
N LYS A 66 -6.12 13.17 -19.02
CA LYS A 66 -7.23 12.20 -19.06
C LYS A 66 -6.79 10.75 -18.89
N HIS A 67 -5.62 10.37 -19.43
CA HIS A 67 -5.10 9.00 -19.26
C HIS A 67 -4.69 8.74 -17.81
N ILE A 68 -4.09 9.73 -17.15
CA ILE A 68 -3.69 9.64 -15.74
C ILE A 68 -4.92 9.52 -14.83
N GLU A 69 -5.98 10.31 -15.10
CA GLU A 69 -7.25 10.25 -14.39
C GLU A 69 -7.94 8.89 -14.46
N ILE A 70 -7.69 8.11 -15.50
CA ILE A 70 -8.24 6.75 -15.64
C ILE A 70 -7.31 5.69 -15.02
N ILE A 71 -6.00 5.82 -15.21
CA ILE A 71 -5.01 4.82 -14.76
C ILE A 71 -5.00 4.71 -13.23
N LEU A 72 -5.04 5.83 -12.51
CA LEU A 72 -4.94 5.82 -11.05
C LEU A 72 -6.13 5.15 -10.34
N PRO A 73 -7.40 5.48 -10.68
CA PRO A 73 -8.55 4.77 -10.14
C PRO A 73 -8.57 3.29 -10.52
N ALA A 74 -8.24 2.96 -11.77
CA ALA A 74 -8.18 1.57 -12.23
C ALA A 74 -7.15 0.75 -11.44
N LEU A 75 -5.96 1.31 -11.19
CA LEU A 75 -4.95 0.69 -10.34
C LEU A 75 -5.45 0.49 -8.91
N THR A 76 -6.08 1.51 -8.34
CA THR A 76 -6.64 1.43 -6.97
C THR A 76 -7.67 0.33 -6.86
N ILE A 77 -8.61 0.23 -7.82
CA ILE A 77 -9.62 -0.83 -7.87
C ILE A 77 -8.95 -2.20 -7.97
N LEU A 78 -7.96 -2.36 -8.85
CA LEU A 78 -7.22 -3.62 -9.01
C LEU A 78 -6.55 -4.06 -7.71
N LEU A 79 -5.90 -3.14 -7.01
CA LEU A 79 -5.24 -3.42 -5.73
C LEU A 79 -6.24 -3.75 -4.63
N LEU A 80 -7.40 -3.07 -4.59
CA LEU A 80 -8.49 -3.39 -3.67
C LEU A 80 -9.05 -4.79 -3.93
N LEU A 81 -9.29 -5.16 -5.18
CA LEU A 81 -9.75 -6.50 -5.56
C LEU A 81 -8.72 -7.57 -5.17
N PHE A 82 -7.44 -7.31 -5.43
CA PHE A 82 -6.36 -8.21 -5.06
C PHE A 82 -6.28 -8.42 -3.54
N THR A 83 -6.28 -7.34 -2.76
CA THR A 83 -6.24 -7.42 -1.29
C THR A 83 -7.51 -8.06 -0.73
N HIS A 84 -8.68 -7.76 -1.30
CA HIS A 84 -9.94 -8.39 -0.91
C HIS A 84 -9.91 -9.89 -1.16
N LYS A 85 -9.57 -10.32 -2.37
CA LYS A 85 -9.52 -11.75 -2.74
C LYS A 85 -8.60 -12.56 -1.83
N ARG A 86 -7.45 -11.99 -1.41
CA ARG A 86 -6.49 -12.72 -0.59
C ARG A 86 -6.79 -12.64 0.90
N TYR A 87 -7.24 -11.49 1.41
CA TYR A 87 -7.33 -11.20 2.85
C TYR A 87 -8.77 -11.04 3.36
N SER A 88 -9.78 -11.50 2.62
CA SER A 88 -11.16 -11.55 3.12
C SER A 88 -11.47 -12.79 3.96
N ASP A 89 -10.64 -13.84 3.85
CA ASP A 89 -10.87 -15.10 4.53
C ASP A 89 -10.40 -15.03 5.99
N ILE A 90 -11.34 -15.22 6.91
CA ILE A 90 -11.10 -15.29 8.35
C ILE A 90 -10.16 -16.45 8.73
N THR A 91 -10.16 -17.53 7.94
CA THR A 91 -9.29 -18.69 8.19
C THR A 91 -7.81 -18.31 8.01
N LEU A 92 -7.51 -17.49 7.01
CA LEU A 92 -6.16 -16.93 6.81
C LEU A 92 -5.77 -16.04 8.01
N TYR A 93 -6.67 -15.14 8.46
CA TYR A 93 -6.40 -14.29 9.62
C TYR A 93 -6.09 -15.12 10.87
N ASN A 94 -6.91 -16.14 11.15
CA ASN A 94 -6.71 -17.02 12.30
C ASN A 94 -5.37 -17.79 12.22
N LYS A 95 -4.95 -18.20 11.02
CA LYS A 95 -3.65 -18.83 10.77
C LYS A 95 -2.51 -17.85 11.06
N LEU A 96 -2.61 -16.60 10.61
CA LEU A 96 -1.63 -15.55 10.87
C LEU A 96 -1.58 -15.19 12.35
N GLN A 97 -2.74 -15.14 13.01
CA GLN A 97 -2.81 -14.92 14.44
C GLN A 97 -2.08 -16.02 15.23
N LYS A 98 -2.28 -17.28 14.90
CA LYS A 98 -1.54 -18.39 15.53
C LYS A 98 -0.03 -18.29 15.29
N ARG A 99 0.38 -17.87 14.07
CA ARG A 99 1.79 -17.73 13.69
C ARG A 99 2.49 -16.58 14.44
N TYR A 100 1.79 -15.46 14.65
CA TYR A 100 2.38 -14.23 15.17
C TYR A 100 1.90 -13.83 16.58
N ASN A 101 1.08 -14.66 17.25
CA ASN A 101 0.52 -14.34 18.57
C ASN A 101 1.58 -14.28 19.67
N ASN A 102 2.63 -15.08 19.57
CA ASN A 102 3.72 -15.15 20.58
C ASN A 102 4.81 -14.09 20.39
N GLU A 103 4.57 -13.08 19.57
CA GLU A 103 5.56 -12.04 19.37
C GLU A 103 5.71 -11.11 20.56
N HIS A 104 6.96 -10.84 20.92
CA HIS A 104 7.30 -9.86 21.94
C HIS A 104 6.92 -8.43 21.46
N LYS A 105 6.24 -7.64 22.31
CA LYS A 105 5.82 -6.24 22.03
C LYS A 105 4.96 -6.04 20.79
N PRO A 106 3.79 -6.68 20.68
CA PRO A 106 2.96 -6.64 19.47
C PRO A 106 2.46 -5.24 19.12
N VAL A 107 2.18 -4.40 20.12
CA VAL A 107 1.71 -3.01 19.91
C VAL A 107 2.79 -2.14 19.29
N ILE A 108 4.03 -2.22 19.77
CA ILE A 108 5.15 -1.43 19.21
C ILE A 108 5.39 -1.82 17.75
N LYS A 109 5.35 -3.11 17.43
CA LYS A 109 5.50 -3.57 16.04
C LYS A 109 4.35 -3.12 15.15
N GLY A 110 3.13 -3.06 15.66
CA GLY A 110 1.99 -2.48 14.94
C GLY A 110 2.18 -1.00 14.65
N LEU A 111 2.64 -0.24 15.65
CA LEU A 111 2.96 1.19 15.49
C LEU A 111 4.07 1.42 14.44
N LEU A 112 5.10 0.57 14.44
CA LEU A 112 6.17 0.63 13.43
C LEU A 112 5.63 0.42 12.01
N VAL A 113 4.63 -0.45 11.80
CA VAL A 113 3.97 -0.63 10.51
C VAL A 113 3.30 0.66 10.05
N LEU A 114 2.59 1.37 10.93
CA LEU A 114 1.95 2.64 10.61
C LEU A 114 2.96 3.75 10.32
N ILE A 115 4.01 3.86 11.13
CA ILE A 115 5.11 4.83 10.91
C ILE A 115 5.79 4.56 9.57
N PHE A 116 6.08 3.31 9.26
CA PHE A 116 6.68 2.91 7.98
C PHE A 116 5.79 3.32 6.79
N THR A 117 4.47 3.09 6.89
CA THR A 117 3.53 3.53 5.86
C THR A 117 3.52 5.05 5.70
N ALA A 118 3.54 5.79 6.80
CA ALA A 118 3.55 7.24 6.77
C ALA A 118 4.85 7.79 6.12
N ILE A 119 6.00 7.20 6.44
CA ILE A 119 7.28 7.56 5.81
C ILE A 119 7.23 7.31 4.30
N ILE A 120 6.77 6.13 3.87
CA ILE A 120 6.63 5.79 2.45
C ILE A 120 5.68 6.76 1.77
N ALA A 121 4.53 7.10 2.39
CA ALA A 121 3.58 8.07 1.84
C ALA A 121 4.22 9.45 1.66
N THR A 122 5.00 9.92 2.63
CA THR A 122 5.72 11.20 2.54
C THR A 122 6.71 11.21 1.38
N ILE A 123 7.52 10.16 1.24
CA ILE A 123 8.47 10.03 0.13
C ILE A 123 7.74 9.98 -1.21
N HIS A 124 6.61 9.27 -1.27
CA HIS A 124 5.77 9.19 -2.47
C HIS A 124 5.23 10.56 -2.90
N LEU A 125 4.72 11.35 -1.96
CA LEU A 125 4.26 12.73 -2.24
C LEU A 125 5.39 13.63 -2.72
N LEU A 126 6.60 13.50 -2.16
CA LEU A 126 7.78 14.22 -2.63
C LEU A 126 8.14 13.83 -4.08
N LEU A 127 8.16 12.53 -4.39
CA LEU A 127 8.42 12.04 -5.75
C LEU A 127 7.38 12.56 -6.74
N MET A 128 6.09 12.52 -6.37
CA MET A 128 5.01 13.05 -7.20
C MET A 128 5.24 14.53 -7.49
N LYS A 129 5.58 15.33 -6.47
CA LYS A 129 5.88 16.75 -6.64
C LYS A 129 7.05 16.98 -7.61
N TYR A 130 8.15 16.25 -7.44
CA TYR A 130 9.34 16.44 -8.28
C TYR A 130 9.18 15.89 -9.69
N CYS A 131 8.46 14.81 -9.89
CA CYS A 131 8.28 14.20 -11.21
C CYS A 131 7.20 14.88 -12.06
N PHE A 132 6.17 15.47 -11.44
CA PHE A 132 5.03 16.04 -12.16
C PHE A 132 4.89 17.56 -12.04
N ILE A 133 5.05 18.14 -10.86
CA ILE A 133 4.74 19.56 -10.65
C ILE A 133 5.87 20.47 -11.14
N VAL A 134 7.12 20.09 -10.90
CA VAL A 134 8.29 20.92 -11.24
C VAL A 134 8.52 21.05 -12.76
N PRO A 135 8.39 19.99 -13.59
CA PRO A 135 8.55 20.13 -15.04
C PRO A 135 7.50 21.04 -15.70
N HIS A 136 6.22 20.93 -15.30
CA HIS A 136 5.15 21.73 -15.90
C HIS A 136 5.31 23.24 -15.69
N HIS A 137 5.91 23.68 -14.57
CA HIS A 137 6.19 25.11 -14.35
C HIS A 137 7.35 25.65 -15.16
N ARG A 138 8.24 24.82 -15.70
CA ARG A 138 9.36 25.29 -16.55
C ARG A 138 8.92 25.61 -17.98
N PHE A 139 7.86 24.99 -18.48
CA PHE A 139 7.36 25.20 -19.84
C PHE A 139 6.29 26.29 -19.96
N SER A 140 5.66 26.70 -18.85
CA SER A 140 4.69 27.81 -18.86
C SER A 140 5.32 29.20 -18.71
N ALA A 141 6.64 29.31 -18.63
CA ALA A 141 7.39 30.55 -18.46
C ALA A 141 8.19 30.99 -19.73
N ILE A 142 7.94 30.35 -20.87
CA ILE A 142 8.43 30.72 -22.20
C ILE A 142 7.22 31.06 -23.08
#